data_9be436908a50c349991acaaff7b6a177
#
_entry.id   9be436908a50c349991acaaff7b6a177
#
_cell.length_a   1.000
_cell.length_b   1.000
_cell.length_c   1.000
_cell.angle_alpha   90.00
_cell.angle_beta   90.00
_cell.angle_gamma   90.00
#
_symmetry.space_group_name_H-M   'P 1'
#
loop_
_entity.id
_entity.type
_entity.pdbx_description
1 polymer ?
#
loop_
_entity_poly.entity_id
_entity_poly.type
_entity_poly.pdbx_seq_one_letter_code
_entity_poly.pdbx_strand_id
1 'polypeptide(L)'
;MEYVYLILQIILMLGIFIFKTNDRYLVNYNEFYKKYLIVELIIQVMCVVANVIILFVIKEIMIYILLTHIILMGIILIFYSNKAKKLYFDELLNIIVANDLQSMDSKEIKKILLVKYEKVYFVEDIEKCKNHIKNI
;
A
#
# COMPACT_ATOMS: atom_id res chain seq x y z
N MET A 1 25.32 3.22 22.14
CA MET A 1 23.93 2.72 21.98
C MET A 1 22.98 3.73 21.34
N GLU A 2 23.17 5.02 21.54
CA GLU A 2 22.27 6.09 21.06
C GLU A 2 22.07 6.13 19.56
N TYR A 3 23.14 5.97 18.80
CA TYR A 3 23.07 5.91 17.32
C TYR A 3 22.39 4.65 16.76
N VAL A 4 22.29 3.60 17.58
CA VAL A 4 21.64 2.34 17.17
C VAL A 4 20.15 2.58 16.87
N TYR A 5 19.47 3.41 17.66
CA TYR A 5 18.05 3.73 17.42
C TYR A 5 17.85 4.53 16.15
N LEU A 6 18.73 5.49 15.83
CA LEU A 6 18.68 6.23 14.57
C LEU A 6 18.93 5.31 13.37
N ILE A 7 19.90 4.40 13.47
CA ILE A 7 20.19 3.42 12.44
C ILE A 7 19.00 2.49 12.23
N LEU A 8 18.38 1.99 13.31
CA LEU A 8 17.19 1.15 13.24
C LEU A 8 16.01 1.90 12.59
N GLN A 9 15.84 3.18 12.87
CA GLN A 9 14.81 4.01 12.26
C GLN A 9 15.04 4.15 10.75
N ILE A 10 16.27 4.37 10.31
CA ILE A 10 16.62 4.44 8.88
C ILE A 10 16.38 3.09 8.20
N ILE A 11 16.77 1.97 8.84
CA ILE A 11 16.52 0.62 8.31
C ILE A 11 15.01 0.37 8.18
N LEU A 12 14.23 0.79 9.17
CA LEU A 12 12.78 0.68 9.14
C LEU A 12 12.18 1.50 7.98
N MET A 13 12.67 2.71 7.76
CA MET A 13 12.27 3.54 6.61
C MET A 13 12.47 2.82 5.29
N LEU A 14 13.65 2.26 5.09
CA LEU A 14 14.00 1.52 3.87
C LEU A 14 13.15 0.26 3.74
N GLY A 15 12.94 -0.49 4.82
CA GLY A 15 12.11 -1.69 4.84
C GLY A 15 10.66 -1.40 4.47
N ILE A 16 10.06 -0.37 5.03
CA ILE A 16 8.69 0.04 4.71
C ILE A 16 8.59 0.49 3.25
N PHE A 17 9.58 1.24 2.74
CA PHE A 17 9.61 1.67 1.35
C PHE A 17 9.66 0.48 0.39
N ILE A 18 10.50 -0.53 0.65
CA ILE A 18 10.61 -1.74 -0.17
C ILE A 18 9.31 -2.56 -0.12
N PHE A 19 8.73 -2.75 1.07
CA PHE A 19 7.50 -3.52 1.25
C PHE A 19 6.32 -2.90 0.48
N LYS A 20 6.26 -1.61 0.43
CA LYS A 20 5.24 -0.81 -0.20
C LYS A 20 5.28 -0.86 -1.74
N THR A 21 6.46 -0.85 -2.34
CA THR A 21 6.59 -0.97 -3.80
C THR A 21 6.09 -2.31 -4.32
N ASN A 22 5.92 -3.30 -3.44
CA ASN A 22 5.41 -4.63 -3.76
C ASN A 22 3.90 -4.79 -3.53
N ASP A 23 3.20 -3.78 -2.97
CA ASP A 23 1.73 -3.86 -2.81
C ASP A 23 1.04 -3.71 -4.17
N ARG A 24 0.52 -4.84 -4.68
CA ARG A 24 -0.10 -4.94 -6.01
C ARG A 24 -1.34 -4.06 -6.20
N TYR A 25 -2.01 -3.69 -5.11
CA TYR A 25 -3.20 -2.84 -5.18
C TYR A 25 -2.82 -1.36 -5.20
N LEU A 26 -1.87 -0.94 -4.39
CA LEU A 26 -1.39 0.44 -4.33
C LEU A 26 -0.70 0.89 -5.63
N VAL A 27 0.04 -0.01 -6.27
CA VAL A 27 0.77 0.30 -7.52
C VAL A 27 -0.17 0.70 -8.65
N ASN A 28 -1.39 0.14 -8.69
CA ASN A 28 -2.38 0.47 -9.72
C ASN A 28 -3.07 1.83 -9.52
N TYR A 29 -2.88 2.49 -8.36
CA TYR A 29 -3.53 3.76 -8.03
C TYR A 29 -2.52 4.84 -7.67
N ASN A 30 -1.92 5.45 -8.68
CA ASN A 30 -0.89 6.49 -8.53
C ASN A 30 -1.27 7.63 -7.58
N GLU A 31 -2.54 8.06 -7.54
CA GLU A 31 -2.97 9.13 -6.64
C GLU A 31 -2.93 8.71 -5.16
N PHE A 32 -3.41 7.49 -4.84
CA PHE A 32 -3.32 6.96 -3.48
C PHE A 32 -1.88 6.70 -3.09
N TYR A 33 -1.08 6.20 -4.01
CA TYR A 33 0.33 5.96 -3.81
C TYR A 33 1.09 7.25 -3.49
N LYS A 34 0.85 8.33 -4.24
CA LYS A 34 1.44 9.64 -3.96
C LYS A 34 1.02 10.23 -2.62
N LYS A 35 -0.30 10.18 -2.31
CA LYS A 35 -0.83 10.66 -1.01
C LYS A 35 -0.22 9.87 0.15
N TYR A 36 -0.15 8.57 0.02
CA TYR A 36 0.47 7.71 1.01
C TYR A 36 1.96 8.05 1.19
N LEU A 37 2.72 8.25 0.10
CA LEU A 37 4.14 8.65 0.15
C LEU A 37 4.33 9.97 0.91
N ILE A 38 3.48 10.95 0.66
CA ILE A 38 3.57 12.27 1.32
C ILE A 38 3.30 12.13 2.82
N VAL A 39 2.23 11.44 3.20
CA VAL A 39 1.88 11.23 4.62
C VAL A 39 2.99 10.48 5.34
N GLU A 40 3.54 9.43 4.72
CA GLU A 40 4.65 8.66 5.25
C GLU A 40 5.89 9.54 5.46
N LEU A 41 6.26 10.31 4.45
CA LEU A 41 7.43 11.20 4.53
C LEU A 41 7.29 12.20 5.67
N ILE A 42 6.11 12.81 5.84
CA ILE A 42 5.84 13.75 6.93
C ILE A 42 6.02 13.05 8.29
N ILE A 43 5.43 11.88 8.49
CA ILE A 43 5.54 11.14 9.75
C ILE A 43 6.99 10.76 10.03
N GLN A 44 7.73 10.30 9.02
CA GLN A 44 9.13 9.94 9.18
C GLN A 44 9.98 11.14 9.56
N VAL A 45 9.82 12.28 8.89
CA VAL A 45 10.53 13.51 9.24
C VAL A 45 10.21 13.93 10.67
N MET A 46 8.94 13.91 11.08
CA MET A 46 8.55 14.23 12.44
C MET A 46 9.18 13.29 13.47
N CYS A 47 9.20 11.99 13.22
CA CYS A 47 9.82 11.01 14.11
C CYS A 47 11.34 11.18 14.22
N VAL A 48 12.02 11.47 13.08
CA VAL A 48 13.47 11.73 13.07
C VAL A 48 13.79 13.00 13.86
N VAL A 49 13.04 14.09 13.63
CA VAL A 49 13.22 15.36 14.36
C VAL A 49 12.99 15.15 15.85
N ALA A 50 11.92 14.45 16.24
CA ALA A 50 11.63 14.12 17.63
C ALA A 50 12.77 13.32 18.27
N ASN A 51 13.30 12.31 17.58
CA ASN A 51 14.45 11.51 18.07
C ASN A 51 15.70 12.36 18.24
N VAL A 52 15.99 13.26 17.30
CA VAL A 52 17.15 14.17 17.40
C VAL A 52 17.03 15.09 18.61
N ILE A 53 15.84 15.67 18.85
CA ILE A 53 15.59 16.54 20.00
C ILE A 53 15.76 15.75 21.31
N ILE A 54 15.18 14.56 21.39
CA ILE A 54 15.17 13.72 22.59
C ILE A 54 16.55 13.14 22.90
N LEU A 55 17.40 12.92 21.88
CA LEU A 55 18.78 12.50 22.06
C LEU A 55 19.55 13.43 23.00
N PHE A 56 19.21 14.72 23.01
CA PHE A 56 19.82 15.72 23.88
C PHE A 56 19.16 15.86 25.24
N VAL A 57 17.91 15.34 25.42
CA VAL A 57 17.10 15.60 26.62
C VAL A 57 16.91 14.31 27.44
N ILE A 58 16.32 13.26 26.89
CA ILE A 58 15.94 12.04 27.62
C ILE A 58 16.07 10.81 26.72
N LYS A 59 17.16 10.07 26.86
CA LYS A 59 17.51 8.92 25.99
C LYS A 59 16.52 7.75 26.08
N GLU A 60 15.88 7.55 27.23
CA GLU A 60 14.99 6.41 27.48
C GLU A 60 13.70 6.47 26.64
N ILE A 61 13.28 7.65 26.21
CA ILE A 61 12.06 7.84 25.44
C ILE A 61 12.22 7.46 23.96
N MET A 62 13.44 7.35 23.44
CA MET A 62 13.70 7.05 22.02
C MET A 62 13.07 5.74 21.57
N ILE A 63 13.06 4.71 22.42
CA ILE A 63 12.46 3.42 22.10
C ILE A 63 10.94 3.52 21.90
N TYR A 64 10.26 4.34 22.71
CA TYR A 64 8.82 4.55 22.59
C TYR A 64 8.46 5.30 21.31
N ILE A 65 9.29 6.25 20.87
CA ILE A 65 9.09 6.95 19.60
C ILE A 65 9.26 5.98 18.44
N LEU A 66 10.26 5.10 18.47
CA LEU A 66 10.47 4.07 17.45
C LEU A 66 9.26 3.12 17.36
N LEU A 67 8.77 2.62 18.50
CA LEU A 67 7.61 1.76 18.54
C LEU A 67 6.34 2.46 18.01
N THR A 68 6.12 3.71 18.43
CA THR A 68 4.99 4.52 17.94
C THR A 68 5.07 4.71 16.42
N HIS A 69 6.26 4.98 15.90
CA HIS A 69 6.49 5.09 14.46
C HIS A 69 6.10 3.81 13.72
N ILE A 70 6.56 2.64 14.19
CA ILE A 70 6.22 1.33 13.58
C ILE A 70 4.70 1.13 13.55
N ILE A 71 4.03 1.38 14.67
CA ILE A 71 2.57 1.19 14.79
C ILE A 71 1.82 2.14 13.83
N LEU A 72 2.16 3.43 13.82
CA LEU A 72 1.53 4.41 12.96
C LEU A 72 1.70 4.07 11.48
N MET A 73 2.91 3.69 11.08
CA MET A 73 3.19 3.30 9.69
C MET A 73 2.42 2.05 9.29
N GLY A 74 2.34 1.06 10.18
CA GLY A 74 1.54 -0.15 9.94
C GLY A 74 0.05 0.18 9.74
N ILE A 75 -0.54 1.02 10.59
CA ILE A 75 -1.94 1.43 10.48
C ILE A 75 -2.20 2.15 9.15
N ILE A 76 -1.33 3.10 8.79
CA ILE A 76 -1.47 3.88 7.56
C ILE A 76 -1.35 2.97 6.33
N LEU A 77 -0.38 2.06 6.32
CA LEU A 77 -0.20 1.11 5.23
C LEU A 77 -1.45 0.24 5.04
N ILE A 78 -1.97 -0.34 6.12
CA ILE A 78 -3.18 -1.17 6.07
C ILE A 78 -4.38 -0.36 5.57
N PHE A 79 -4.54 0.87 6.06
CA PHE A 79 -5.66 1.74 5.65
C PHE A 79 -5.64 2.02 4.14
N TYR A 80 -4.50 2.47 3.60
CA TYR A 80 -4.40 2.79 2.17
C TYR A 80 -4.44 1.54 1.29
N SER A 81 -3.82 0.42 1.72
CA SER A 81 -3.89 -0.85 1.00
C SER A 81 -5.32 -1.38 0.91
N ASN A 82 -6.08 -1.36 2.01
CA ASN A 82 -7.47 -1.79 2.01
C ASN A 82 -8.36 -0.90 1.14
N LYS A 83 -8.13 0.41 1.16
CA LYS A 83 -8.86 1.35 0.31
C LYS A 83 -8.55 1.14 -1.17
N ALA A 84 -7.29 0.96 -1.53
CA ALA A 84 -6.86 0.65 -2.88
C ALA A 84 -7.42 -0.70 -3.35
N LYS A 85 -7.39 -1.72 -2.49
CA LYS A 85 -7.95 -3.05 -2.76
C LYS A 85 -9.45 -2.98 -3.08
N LYS A 86 -10.22 -2.25 -2.28
CA LYS A 86 -11.65 -2.07 -2.50
C LYS A 86 -11.92 -1.45 -3.87
N LEU A 87 -11.27 -0.33 -4.18
CA LEU A 87 -11.43 0.34 -5.48
C LEU A 87 -10.99 -0.54 -6.66
N TYR A 88 -9.93 -1.29 -6.49
CA TYR A 88 -9.44 -2.24 -7.49
C TYR A 88 -10.50 -3.28 -7.85
N PHE A 89 -11.15 -3.88 -6.85
CA PHE A 89 -12.19 -4.88 -7.09
C PHE A 89 -13.48 -4.26 -7.62
N ASP A 90 -13.91 -3.11 -7.11
CA ASP A 90 -15.10 -2.40 -7.59
C ASP A 90 -14.93 -2.01 -9.07
N GLU A 91 -13.77 -1.49 -9.45
CA GLU A 91 -13.46 -1.12 -10.83
C GLU A 91 -13.38 -2.34 -11.74
N LEU A 92 -12.68 -3.40 -11.32
CA LEU A 92 -12.56 -4.63 -12.07
C LEU A 92 -13.95 -5.27 -12.34
N LEU A 93 -14.77 -5.31 -11.31
CA LEU A 93 -16.15 -5.83 -11.40
C LEU A 93 -16.98 -5.02 -12.38
N ASN A 94 -16.94 -3.69 -12.27
CA ASN A 94 -17.65 -2.80 -13.18
C ASN A 94 -17.20 -2.98 -14.65
N ILE A 95 -15.91 -3.14 -14.91
CA ILE A 95 -15.39 -3.35 -16.26
C ILE A 95 -15.86 -4.70 -16.82
N ILE A 96 -15.81 -5.78 -16.01
CA ILE A 96 -16.25 -7.12 -16.44
C ILE A 96 -17.74 -7.11 -16.78
N VAL A 97 -18.58 -6.47 -15.98
CA VAL A 97 -20.02 -6.37 -16.19
C VAL A 97 -20.34 -5.48 -17.39
N ALA A 98 -19.77 -4.29 -17.48
CA ALA A 98 -20.05 -3.33 -18.52
C ALA A 98 -19.64 -3.78 -19.94
N ASN A 99 -18.65 -4.68 -20.04
CA ASN A 99 -18.19 -5.21 -21.32
C ASN A 99 -18.63 -6.67 -21.58
N ASP A 100 -19.51 -7.21 -20.74
CA ASP A 100 -20.05 -8.59 -20.84
C ASP A 100 -18.96 -9.67 -20.95
N LEU A 101 -17.86 -9.50 -20.20
CA LEU A 101 -16.70 -10.38 -20.25
C LEU A 101 -16.83 -11.62 -19.37
N GLN A 102 -17.97 -11.86 -18.74
CA GLN A 102 -18.18 -12.91 -17.74
C GLN A 102 -17.96 -14.31 -18.30
N SER A 103 -18.28 -14.53 -19.58
CA SER A 103 -18.16 -15.83 -20.27
C SER A 103 -16.75 -16.11 -20.80
N MET A 104 -15.90 -15.10 -20.92
CA MET A 104 -14.57 -15.21 -21.49
C MET A 104 -13.57 -15.86 -20.51
N ASP A 105 -12.48 -16.41 -21.05
CA ASP A 105 -11.38 -16.91 -20.21
C ASP A 105 -10.66 -15.77 -19.48
N SER A 106 -10.28 -16.03 -18.23
CA SER A 106 -9.66 -15.01 -17.36
C SER A 106 -8.32 -14.48 -17.89
N LYS A 107 -7.58 -15.30 -18.64
CA LYS A 107 -6.33 -14.87 -19.29
C LYS A 107 -6.58 -13.95 -20.49
N GLU A 108 -7.66 -14.17 -21.22
CA GLU A 108 -8.08 -13.29 -22.31
C GLU A 108 -8.58 -11.97 -21.79
N ILE A 109 -9.40 -11.99 -20.73
CA ILE A 109 -9.84 -10.78 -20.03
C ILE A 109 -8.65 -9.95 -19.59
N LYS A 110 -7.63 -10.58 -18.99
CA LYS A 110 -6.41 -9.88 -18.57
C LYS A 110 -5.73 -9.14 -19.73
N LYS A 111 -5.63 -9.78 -20.90
CA LYS A 111 -5.03 -9.15 -22.11
C LYS A 111 -5.85 -7.95 -22.57
N ILE A 112 -7.18 -8.09 -22.61
CA ILE A 112 -8.09 -7.00 -23.01
C ILE A 112 -7.95 -5.81 -22.03
N LEU A 113 -7.93 -6.09 -20.72
CA LEU A 113 -7.80 -5.06 -19.69
C LEU A 113 -6.48 -4.31 -19.78
N LEU A 114 -5.39 -5.02 -20.05
CA LEU A 114 -4.07 -4.42 -20.19
C LEU A 114 -4.03 -3.48 -21.42
N VAL A 115 -4.57 -3.91 -22.55
CA VAL A 115 -4.54 -3.13 -23.81
C VAL A 115 -5.50 -1.94 -23.75
N LYS A 116 -6.72 -2.14 -23.24
CA LYS A 116 -7.78 -1.13 -23.28
C LYS A 116 -7.72 -0.10 -22.14
N TYR A 117 -7.29 -0.53 -20.94
CA TYR A 117 -7.32 0.29 -19.73
C TYR A 117 -5.93 0.59 -19.17
N GLU A 118 -4.86 0.08 -19.79
CA GLU A 118 -3.46 0.26 -19.35
C GLU A 118 -3.22 -0.15 -17.87
N LYS A 119 -4.09 -1.01 -17.32
CA LYS A 119 -4.03 -1.50 -15.94
C LYS A 119 -3.68 -2.97 -15.87
N VAL A 120 -2.83 -3.32 -14.91
CA VAL A 120 -2.40 -4.70 -14.69
C VAL A 120 -3.31 -5.37 -13.67
N TYR A 121 -4.22 -6.23 -14.16
CA TYR A 121 -5.04 -7.08 -13.32
C TYR A 121 -4.48 -8.50 -13.23
N PHE A 122 -4.69 -9.15 -12.08
CA PHE A 122 -4.22 -10.52 -11.87
C PHE A 122 -5.34 -11.52 -12.22
N VAL A 123 -4.97 -12.64 -12.83
CA VAL A 123 -5.93 -13.69 -13.26
C VAL A 123 -6.77 -14.18 -12.09
N GLU A 124 -6.14 -14.40 -10.93
CA GLU A 124 -6.81 -14.85 -9.69
C GLU A 124 -7.89 -13.86 -9.23
N ASP A 125 -7.65 -12.56 -9.36
CA ASP A 125 -8.60 -11.52 -8.96
C ASP A 125 -9.75 -11.41 -9.97
N ILE A 126 -9.48 -11.60 -11.26
CA ILE A 126 -10.50 -11.71 -12.32
C ILE A 126 -11.42 -12.92 -12.03
N GLU A 127 -10.86 -14.06 -11.67
CA GLU A 127 -11.64 -15.26 -11.32
C GLU A 127 -12.52 -15.03 -10.09
N LYS A 128 -11.99 -14.35 -9.06
CA LYS A 128 -12.80 -13.98 -7.88
C LYS A 128 -13.97 -13.09 -8.24
N CYS A 129 -13.78 -12.08 -9.10
CA CYS A 129 -14.86 -11.21 -9.57
C CYS A 129 -15.90 -12.00 -10.38
N LYS A 130 -15.47 -12.88 -11.30
CA LYS A 130 -16.38 -13.75 -12.07
C LYS A 130 -17.24 -14.65 -11.18
N ASN A 131 -16.61 -15.26 -10.16
CA ASN A 131 -17.32 -16.11 -9.21
C ASN A 131 -18.29 -15.29 -8.35
N HIS A 132 -17.94 -14.08 -7.98
CA HIS A 132 -18.86 -13.19 -7.27
C HIS A 132 -20.10 -12.84 -8.10
N ILE A 133 -19.92 -12.53 -9.39
CA ILE A 133 -21.02 -12.23 -10.31
C ILE A 133 -21.97 -13.44 -10.50
N LYS A 134 -21.41 -14.65 -10.56
CA LYS A 134 -22.23 -15.87 -10.73
C LYS A 134 -23.08 -16.22 -9.50
N ASN A 135 -22.72 -15.69 -8.34
CA ASN A 135 -23.40 -15.98 -7.06
C ASN A 135 -24.41 -14.89 -6.65
N ILE A 136 -24.57 -13.86 -7.47
CA ILE A 136 -25.63 -12.83 -7.36
C ILE A 136 -26.81 -13.20 -8.25
#